data_06e8e290a5b762337ca4bd1b67250abb
#
_entry.id   06e8e290a5b762337ca4bd1b67250abb
#
_cell.length_a   1.000
_cell.length_b   1.000
_cell.length_c   1.000
_cell.angle_alpha   90.00
_cell.angle_beta   90.00
_cell.angle_gamma   90.00
#
_symmetry.space_group_name_H-M   'P 1'
#
loop_
_entity.id
_entity.type
_entity.pdbx_description
1 polymer ?
#
loop_
_entity_poly.entity_id
_entity_poly.type
_entity_poly.pdbx_seq_one_letter_code
_entity_poly.pdbx_strand_id
1 'polypeptide(L)'
;MSRTPSTTREQMVDVAFQLVRREGYAALTARSLAADLGCSTQPIMYQFPELAKLRELVYQKADQYHTAYLFSAEDLLGIGLRYVQFAAEEPNLFRLLFQSGHFDGASLTDMLVAPEVTEIVQATSSELNLSKEDALSAFEALYVAVHGYASLIANNAMTYDPAAIEKTLTAIAEGLLKEESES
;
A
#
# COMPACT_ATOMS: atom_id res chain seq x y z
N MET A 1 -40.34 11.07 -18.30
CA MET A 1 -39.61 10.92 -17.05
C MET A 1 -38.32 10.19 -17.38
N SER A 2 -37.20 10.90 -17.39
CA SER A 2 -35.88 10.30 -17.66
C SER A 2 -35.48 9.44 -16.45
N ARG A 3 -35.34 8.14 -16.68
CA ARG A 3 -34.89 7.17 -15.67
C ARG A 3 -33.41 7.47 -15.42
N THR A 4 -33.05 8.04 -14.30
CA THR A 4 -31.65 8.18 -13.88
C THR A 4 -31.02 6.78 -13.97
N PRO A 5 -29.87 6.61 -14.65
CA PRO A 5 -29.20 5.31 -14.72
C PRO A 5 -28.97 4.80 -13.30
N SER A 6 -29.39 3.57 -13.01
CA SER A 6 -29.14 2.98 -11.69
C SER A 6 -27.64 2.83 -11.53
N THR A 7 -27.05 3.51 -10.56
CA THR A 7 -25.63 3.37 -10.22
C THR A 7 -25.32 1.90 -9.89
N THR A 8 -24.37 1.31 -10.62
CA THR A 8 -23.99 -0.09 -10.38
C THR A 8 -23.18 -0.21 -9.10
N ARG A 9 -23.09 -1.44 -8.57
CA ARG A 9 -22.28 -1.75 -7.40
C ARG A 9 -20.78 -1.38 -7.64
N GLU A 10 -20.27 -1.68 -8.80
CA GLU A 10 -18.88 -1.36 -9.21
C GLU A 10 -18.65 0.15 -9.23
N GLN A 11 -19.57 0.91 -9.83
CA GLN A 11 -19.49 2.37 -9.81
C GLN A 11 -19.51 2.95 -8.39
N MET A 12 -20.26 2.35 -7.47
CA MET A 12 -20.27 2.75 -6.06
C MET A 12 -18.91 2.49 -5.40
N VAL A 13 -18.27 1.35 -5.68
CA VAL A 13 -16.93 1.03 -5.19
C VAL A 13 -15.90 1.99 -5.76
N ASP A 14 -15.98 2.31 -7.06
CA ASP A 14 -15.06 3.24 -7.72
C ASP A 14 -15.14 4.64 -7.12
N VAL A 15 -16.35 5.16 -6.92
CA VAL A 15 -16.57 6.48 -6.29
C VAL A 15 -16.14 6.45 -4.82
N ALA A 16 -16.43 5.37 -4.09
CA ALA A 16 -15.98 5.20 -2.72
C ALA A 16 -14.45 5.17 -2.59
N PHE A 17 -13.77 4.50 -3.52
CA PHE A 17 -12.31 4.50 -3.59
C PHE A 17 -11.76 5.93 -3.82
N GLN A 18 -12.32 6.68 -4.77
CA GLN A 18 -11.91 8.07 -5.01
C GLN A 18 -12.20 8.99 -3.82
N LEU A 19 -13.30 8.77 -3.11
CA LEU A 19 -13.62 9.48 -1.87
C LEU A 19 -12.55 9.22 -0.80
N VAL A 20 -12.18 7.96 -0.58
CA VAL A 20 -11.13 7.59 0.39
C VAL A 20 -9.77 8.16 -0.01
N ARG A 21 -9.40 8.07 -1.29
CA ARG A 21 -8.17 8.64 -1.83
C ARG A 21 -8.07 10.14 -1.56
N ARG A 22 -9.16 10.88 -1.75
CA ARG A 22 -9.22 12.34 -1.56
C ARG A 22 -9.30 12.75 -0.09
N GLU A 23 -10.17 12.10 0.71
CA GLU A 23 -10.56 12.57 2.04
C GLU A 23 -10.17 11.63 3.18
N GLY A 24 -9.69 10.43 2.87
CA GLY A 24 -9.32 9.41 3.84
C GLY A 24 -10.47 8.48 4.22
N TYR A 25 -10.12 7.38 4.88
CA TYR A 25 -11.03 6.29 5.19
C TYR A 25 -12.19 6.68 6.11
N ALA A 26 -11.95 7.58 7.07
CA ALA A 26 -12.99 8.04 8.00
C ALA A 26 -14.14 8.79 7.27
N ALA A 27 -13.86 9.38 6.10
CA ALA A 27 -14.85 10.07 5.29
C ALA A 27 -15.82 9.11 4.59
N LEU A 28 -15.51 7.81 4.50
CA LEU A 28 -16.37 6.83 3.81
C LEU A 28 -17.60 6.48 4.64
N THR A 29 -18.66 7.23 4.40
CA THR A 29 -19.99 7.05 4.96
C THR A 29 -21.04 6.92 3.84
N ALA A 30 -22.20 6.35 4.13
CA ALA A 30 -23.30 6.30 3.14
C ALA A 30 -23.73 7.70 2.69
N ARG A 31 -23.62 8.71 3.55
CA ARG A 31 -24.00 10.10 3.24
C ARG A 31 -23.00 10.77 2.30
N SER A 32 -21.69 10.66 2.59
CA SER A 32 -20.66 11.24 1.73
C SER A 32 -20.62 10.58 0.36
N LEU A 33 -20.75 9.25 0.32
CA LEU A 33 -20.84 8.52 -0.94
C LEU A 33 -22.09 8.90 -1.76
N ALA A 34 -23.24 9.08 -1.10
CA ALA A 34 -24.46 9.54 -1.75
C ALA A 34 -24.31 10.94 -2.36
N ALA A 35 -23.61 11.84 -1.65
CA ALA A 35 -23.32 13.18 -2.14
C ALA A 35 -22.43 13.13 -3.41
N ASP A 36 -21.36 12.33 -3.41
CA ASP A 36 -20.47 12.17 -4.57
C ASP A 36 -21.18 11.50 -5.76
N LEU A 37 -22.11 10.59 -5.50
CA LEU A 37 -22.93 9.93 -6.53
C LEU A 37 -24.11 10.78 -7.02
N GLY A 38 -24.40 11.90 -6.38
CA GLY A 38 -25.56 12.75 -6.70
C GLY A 38 -26.90 12.04 -6.47
N CYS A 39 -27.00 11.15 -5.48
CA CYS A 39 -28.19 10.36 -5.19
C CYS A 39 -28.56 10.38 -3.69
N SER A 40 -29.65 9.72 -3.31
CA SER A 40 -29.97 9.45 -1.90
C SER A 40 -29.16 8.28 -1.37
N THR A 41 -29.14 8.08 -0.04
CA THR A 41 -28.46 6.93 0.58
C THR A 41 -29.17 5.59 0.32
N GLN A 42 -30.43 5.60 -0.13
CA GLN A 42 -31.24 4.39 -0.31
C GLN A 42 -30.64 3.39 -1.31
N PRO A 43 -30.19 3.78 -2.52
CA PRO A 43 -29.54 2.85 -3.44
C PRO A 43 -28.27 2.23 -2.85
N ILE A 44 -27.49 3.00 -2.08
CA ILE A 44 -26.27 2.52 -1.43
C ILE A 44 -26.62 1.47 -0.38
N MET A 45 -27.55 1.76 0.50
CA MET A 45 -27.98 0.82 1.54
C MET A 45 -28.67 -0.43 0.97
N TYR A 46 -29.25 -0.33 -0.22
CA TYR A 46 -29.79 -1.49 -0.93
C TYR A 46 -28.66 -2.41 -1.45
N GLN A 47 -27.61 -1.83 -2.05
CA GLN A 47 -26.47 -2.59 -2.59
C GLN A 47 -25.50 -3.04 -1.50
N PHE A 48 -25.36 -2.27 -0.43
CA PHE A 48 -24.49 -2.51 0.70
C PHE A 48 -25.26 -2.33 2.02
N PRO A 49 -26.09 -3.31 2.41
CA PRO A 49 -26.80 -3.26 3.69
C PRO A 49 -25.85 -3.09 4.87
N GLU A 50 -24.66 -3.68 4.75
CA GLU A 50 -23.54 -3.50 5.66
C GLU A 50 -22.43 -2.71 4.96
N LEU A 51 -22.16 -1.51 5.45
CA LEU A 51 -21.11 -0.64 4.90
C LEU A 51 -19.71 -1.27 5.00
N ALA A 52 -19.53 -2.21 5.95
CA ALA A 52 -18.33 -2.99 6.10
C ALA A 52 -17.92 -3.70 4.79
N LYS A 53 -18.90 -4.24 4.06
CA LYS A 53 -18.63 -4.92 2.78
C LYS A 53 -18.15 -3.96 1.68
N LEU A 54 -18.67 -2.74 1.64
CA LEU A 54 -18.15 -1.70 0.74
C LEU A 54 -16.71 -1.32 1.13
N ARG A 55 -16.43 -1.17 2.42
CA ARG A 55 -15.10 -0.84 2.93
C ARG A 55 -14.06 -1.90 2.57
N GLU A 56 -14.43 -3.17 2.70
CA GLU A 56 -13.60 -4.29 2.27
C GLU A 56 -13.25 -4.22 0.77
N LEU A 57 -14.23 -3.96 -0.09
CA LEU A 57 -14.00 -3.82 -1.53
C LEU A 57 -13.13 -2.60 -1.87
N VAL A 58 -13.28 -1.51 -1.14
CA VAL A 58 -12.41 -0.33 -1.29
C VAL A 58 -10.98 -0.65 -0.86
N TYR A 59 -10.80 -1.38 0.23
CA TYR A 59 -9.50 -1.86 0.69
C TYR A 59 -8.82 -2.75 -0.38
N GLN A 60 -9.54 -3.76 -0.90
CA GLN A 60 -9.03 -4.64 -1.96
C GLN A 60 -8.64 -3.85 -3.22
N LYS A 61 -9.41 -2.84 -3.59
CA LYS A 61 -9.08 -1.96 -4.73
C LYS A 61 -7.85 -1.10 -4.46
N ALA A 62 -7.69 -0.59 -3.24
CA ALA A 62 -6.51 0.16 -2.83
C ALA A 62 -5.25 -0.71 -2.82
N ASP A 63 -5.37 -1.95 -2.36
CA ASP A 63 -4.29 -2.93 -2.35
C ASP A 63 -3.83 -3.30 -3.78
N GLN A 64 -4.78 -3.58 -4.68
CA GLN A 64 -4.48 -3.81 -6.10
C GLN A 64 -3.81 -2.59 -6.77
N TYR A 65 -4.27 -1.38 -6.46
CA TYR A 65 -3.69 -0.15 -6.97
C TYR A 65 -2.26 0.04 -6.45
N HIS A 66 -2.02 -0.19 -5.16
CA HIS A 66 -0.71 -0.13 -4.53
C HIS A 66 0.25 -1.18 -5.15
N THR A 67 -0.17 -2.43 -5.25
CA THR A 67 0.62 -3.51 -5.84
C THR A 67 1.03 -3.16 -7.28
N ALA A 68 0.08 -2.74 -8.12
CA ALA A 68 0.39 -2.32 -9.49
C ALA A 68 1.35 -1.12 -9.56
N TYR A 69 1.26 -0.19 -8.60
CA TYR A 69 2.15 0.95 -8.49
C TYR A 69 3.59 0.51 -8.16
N LEU A 70 3.77 -0.41 -7.22
CA LEU A 70 5.08 -0.92 -6.82
C LEU A 70 5.77 -1.70 -7.95
N PHE A 71 5.06 -2.67 -8.54
CA PHE A 71 5.60 -3.56 -9.56
C PHE A 71 5.73 -2.93 -10.95
N SER A 72 5.55 -1.61 -11.07
CA SER A 72 5.97 -0.85 -12.23
C SER A 72 7.48 -0.49 -12.19
N ALA A 73 8.19 -0.81 -11.12
CA ALA A 73 9.65 -0.71 -11.01
C ALA A 73 10.34 -1.93 -11.62
N GLU A 74 11.58 -1.76 -12.05
CA GLU A 74 12.37 -2.80 -12.73
C GLU A 74 13.23 -3.62 -11.75
N ASP A 75 13.54 -3.07 -10.57
CA ASP A 75 14.42 -3.68 -9.57
C ASP A 75 13.92 -3.46 -8.13
N LEU A 76 14.56 -4.13 -7.19
CA LEU A 76 14.18 -4.09 -5.76
C LEU A 76 14.34 -2.68 -5.15
N LEU A 77 15.40 -1.94 -5.48
CA LEU A 77 15.57 -0.57 -5.00
C LEU A 77 14.46 0.33 -5.53
N GLY A 78 14.13 0.21 -6.81
CA GLY A 78 13.01 0.91 -7.43
C GLY A 78 11.67 0.58 -6.78
N ILE A 79 11.41 -0.67 -6.41
CA ILE A 79 10.21 -1.07 -5.64
C ILE A 79 10.18 -0.33 -4.29
N GLY A 80 11.30 -0.31 -3.55
CA GLY A 80 11.39 0.41 -2.29
C GLY A 80 11.16 1.92 -2.42
N LEU A 81 11.76 2.54 -3.45
CA LEU A 81 11.55 3.97 -3.75
C LEU A 81 10.10 4.28 -4.12
N ARG A 82 9.47 3.41 -4.93
CA ARG A 82 8.04 3.56 -5.27
C ARG A 82 7.13 3.39 -4.07
N TYR A 83 7.48 2.50 -3.14
CA TYR A 83 6.73 2.36 -1.89
C TYR A 83 6.70 3.67 -1.10
N VAL A 84 7.85 4.34 -0.95
CA VAL A 84 7.94 5.63 -0.27
C VAL A 84 7.25 6.74 -1.07
N GLN A 85 7.42 6.74 -2.40
CA GLN A 85 6.74 7.68 -3.30
C GLN A 85 5.22 7.55 -3.21
N PHE A 86 4.69 6.32 -3.17
CA PHE A 86 3.26 6.07 -2.97
C PHE A 86 2.74 6.72 -1.68
N ALA A 87 3.47 6.61 -0.58
CA ALA A 87 3.08 7.25 0.68
C ALA A 87 3.05 8.79 0.59
N ALA A 88 3.91 9.39 -0.25
CA ALA A 88 3.92 10.82 -0.50
C ALA A 88 2.78 11.28 -1.41
N GLU A 89 2.49 10.52 -2.47
CA GLU A 89 1.47 10.87 -3.47
C GLU A 89 0.06 10.47 -3.03
N GLU A 90 -0.06 9.37 -2.30
CA GLU A 90 -1.32 8.73 -1.90
C GLU A 90 -1.41 8.51 -0.37
N PRO A 91 -1.19 9.53 0.46
CA PRO A 91 -1.08 9.35 1.92
C PRO A 91 -2.35 8.76 2.55
N ASN A 92 -3.53 9.04 1.98
CA ASN A 92 -4.79 8.49 2.47
C ASN A 92 -4.94 6.99 2.17
N LEU A 93 -4.48 6.55 0.99
CA LEU A 93 -4.47 5.13 0.64
C LEU A 93 -3.40 4.39 1.44
N PHE A 94 -2.22 4.99 1.65
CA PHE A 94 -1.19 4.41 2.50
C PHE A 94 -1.70 4.18 3.93
N ARG A 95 -2.36 5.19 4.53
CA ARG A 95 -2.96 5.05 5.87
C ARG A 95 -4.08 4.00 5.91
N LEU A 96 -4.89 3.89 4.85
CA LEU A 96 -5.90 2.84 4.75
C LEU A 96 -5.25 1.46 4.78
N LEU A 97 -4.21 1.24 3.97
CA LEU A 97 -3.59 -0.08 3.81
C LEU A 97 -2.79 -0.50 5.06
N PHE A 98 -2.04 0.43 5.65
CA PHE A 98 -1.01 0.08 6.64
C PHE A 98 -1.28 0.59 8.05
N GLN A 99 -2.24 1.49 8.25
CA GLN A 99 -2.48 2.14 9.55
C GLN A 99 -3.95 2.09 10.01
N SER A 100 -4.84 1.42 9.27
CA SER A 100 -6.28 1.40 9.57
C SER A 100 -6.74 0.25 10.46
N GLY A 101 -5.83 -0.61 10.94
CA GLY A 101 -6.16 -1.80 11.74
C GLY A 101 -6.77 -2.96 10.93
N HIS A 102 -6.77 -2.91 9.60
CA HIS A 102 -7.17 -4.04 8.75
C HIS A 102 -6.13 -5.17 8.71
N PHE A 103 -4.90 -4.90 9.16
CA PHE A 103 -3.91 -5.92 9.49
C PHE A 103 -4.16 -6.45 10.91
N ASP A 104 -5.31 -7.03 11.17
CA ASP A 104 -5.64 -7.62 12.46
C ASP A 104 -4.66 -8.76 12.78
N GLY A 105 -3.56 -8.42 13.43
CA GLY A 105 -2.59 -9.37 13.96
C GLY A 105 -1.63 -9.98 12.93
N ALA A 106 -1.62 -9.53 11.66
CA ALA A 106 -0.58 -9.93 10.73
C ALA A 106 0.77 -9.37 11.22
N SER A 107 1.65 -10.26 11.61
CA SER A 107 3.00 -9.89 12.00
C SER A 107 3.82 -9.56 10.75
N LEU A 108 4.96 -8.85 10.94
CA LEU A 108 5.93 -8.69 9.86
C LEU A 108 6.30 -10.05 9.23
N THR A 109 6.40 -11.10 10.06
CA THR A 109 6.67 -12.48 9.62
C THR A 109 5.59 -13.01 8.66
N ASP A 110 4.30 -12.71 8.93
CA ASP A 110 3.21 -13.14 8.04
C ASP A 110 3.28 -12.43 6.68
N MET A 111 3.72 -11.16 6.66
CA MET A 111 3.96 -10.43 5.41
C MET A 111 5.16 -10.99 4.63
N LEU A 112 6.23 -11.39 5.34
CA LEU A 112 7.44 -11.94 4.72
C LEU A 112 7.24 -13.31 4.05
N VAL A 113 6.18 -14.03 4.38
CA VAL A 113 5.81 -15.30 3.72
C VAL A 113 4.79 -15.12 2.58
N ALA A 114 4.39 -13.89 2.28
CA ALA A 114 3.53 -13.62 1.12
C ALA A 114 4.21 -14.08 -0.18
N PRO A 115 3.47 -14.64 -1.16
CA PRO A 115 4.05 -15.16 -2.40
C PRO A 115 4.94 -14.12 -3.12
N GLU A 116 4.49 -12.88 -3.21
CA GLU A 116 5.19 -11.77 -3.87
C GLU A 116 6.54 -11.49 -3.20
N VAL A 117 6.56 -11.48 -1.86
CA VAL A 117 7.79 -11.26 -1.08
C VAL A 117 8.73 -12.45 -1.22
N THR A 118 8.19 -13.67 -1.23
CA THR A 118 8.99 -14.89 -1.43
C THR A 118 9.71 -14.88 -2.78
N GLU A 119 9.05 -14.43 -3.84
CA GLU A 119 9.65 -14.29 -5.17
C GLU A 119 10.78 -13.25 -5.18
N ILE A 120 10.57 -12.09 -4.54
CA ILE A 120 11.57 -11.03 -4.41
C ILE A 120 12.79 -11.54 -3.65
N VAL A 121 12.61 -12.19 -2.49
CA VAL A 121 13.70 -12.75 -1.68
C VAL A 121 14.47 -13.80 -2.46
N GLN A 122 13.79 -14.67 -3.24
CA GLN A 122 14.45 -15.68 -4.04
C GLN A 122 15.25 -15.08 -5.21
N ALA A 123 14.74 -14.07 -5.87
CA ALA A 123 15.46 -13.34 -6.90
C ALA A 123 16.71 -12.66 -6.32
N THR A 124 16.58 -11.95 -5.19
CA THR A 124 17.70 -11.29 -4.48
C THR A 124 18.76 -12.29 -4.05
N SER A 125 18.37 -13.44 -3.47
CA SER A 125 19.28 -14.52 -3.11
C SER A 125 20.09 -15.01 -4.32
N SER A 126 19.44 -15.18 -5.48
CA SER A 126 20.10 -15.65 -6.70
C SER A 126 21.03 -14.60 -7.31
N GLU A 127 20.62 -13.35 -7.37
CA GLU A 127 21.41 -12.25 -7.98
C GLU A 127 22.65 -11.91 -7.16
N LEU A 128 22.52 -11.90 -5.84
CA LEU A 128 23.60 -11.50 -4.92
C LEU A 128 24.39 -12.69 -4.37
N ASN A 129 24.05 -13.92 -4.77
CA ASN A 129 24.66 -15.17 -4.28
C ASN A 129 24.63 -15.29 -2.75
N LEU A 130 23.53 -14.85 -2.14
CA LEU A 130 23.26 -14.92 -0.70
C LEU A 130 22.58 -16.24 -0.32
N SER A 131 22.73 -16.66 0.93
CA SER A 131 21.85 -17.68 1.47
C SER A 131 20.40 -17.15 1.51
N LYS A 132 19.41 -18.06 1.52
CA LYS A 132 18.00 -17.65 1.61
C LYS A 132 17.71 -16.93 2.93
N GLU A 133 18.40 -17.30 4.01
CA GLU A 133 18.25 -16.69 5.35
C GLU A 133 18.80 -15.26 5.34
N ASP A 134 19.97 -15.04 4.75
CA ASP A 134 20.60 -13.72 4.65
C ASP A 134 19.79 -12.79 3.73
N ALA A 135 19.32 -13.29 2.59
CA ALA A 135 18.45 -12.54 1.69
C ALA A 135 17.14 -12.12 2.38
N LEU A 136 16.57 -12.97 3.23
CA LEU A 136 15.37 -12.64 4.01
C LEU A 136 15.67 -11.57 5.05
N SER A 137 16.76 -11.69 5.78
CA SER A 137 17.20 -10.70 6.78
C SER A 137 17.49 -9.34 6.15
N ALA A 138 18.16 -9.32 5.00
CA ALA A 138 18.41 -8.10 4.24
C ALA A 138 17.09 -7.45 3.75
N PHE A 139 16.17 -8.25 3.24
CA PHE A 139 14.85 -7.77 2.84
C PHE A 139 14.08 -7.18 4.03
N GLU A 140 14.07 -7.86 5.18
CA GLU A 140 13.40 -7.38 6.41
C GLU A 140 13.96 -6.02 6.85
N ALA A 141 15.28 -5.86 6.90
CA ALA A 141 15.93 -4.61 7.28
C ALA A 141 15.59 -3.47 6.31
N LEU A 142 15.64 -3.73 5.00
CA LEU A 142 15.26 -2.75 3.98
C LEU A 142 13.77 -2.41 4.05
N TYR A 143 12.89 -3.40 4.24
CA TYR A 143 11.46 -3.18 4.37
C TYR A 143 11.14 -2.27 5.57
N VAL A 144 11.75 -2.51 6.74
CA VAL A 144 11.56 -1.66 7.93
C VAL A 144 12.01 -0.23 7.67
N ALA A 145 13.15 -0.02 6.99
CA ALA A 145 13.62 1.31 6.63
C ALA A 145 12.67 2.02 5.66
N VAL A 146 12.26 1.33 4.60
CA VAL A 146 11.32 1.84 3.58
C VAL A 146 9.97 2.18 4.22
N HIS A 147 9.43 1.29 5.04
CA HIS A 147 8.15 1.50 5.73
C HIS A 147 8.25 2.65 6.75
N GLY A 148 9.38 2.80 7.43
CA GLY A 148 9.67 3.92 8.33
C GLY A 148 9.59 5.26 7.60
N TYR A 149 10.28 5.41 6.45
CA TYR A 149 10.19 6.60 5.60
C TYR A 149 8.76 6.87 5.15
N ALA A 150 8.11 5.87 4.57
CA ALA A 150 6.74 5.97 4.07
C ALA A 150 5.76 6.41 5.17
N SER A 151 5.87 5.82 6.36
CA SER A 151 5.03 6.14 7.51
C SER A 151 5.24 7.59 8.00
N LEU A 152 6.49 8.05 8.10
CA LEU A 152 6.79 9.42 8.48
C LEU A 152 6.25 10.43 7.47
N ILE A 153 6.41 10.15 6.17
CA ILE A 153 5.97 11.02 5.08
C ILE A 153 4.44 11.06 5.01
N ALA A 154 3.77 9.91 5.05
CA ALA A 154 2.30 9.85 5.01
C ALA A 154 1.64 10.61 6.16
N ASN A 155 2.33 10.75 7.30
CA ASN A 155 1.84 11.47 8.48
C ASN A 155 2.38 12.91 8.60
N ASN A 156 2.98 13.45 7.55
CA ASN A 156 3.58 14.80 7.51
C ASN A 156 4.65 15.04 8.59
N ALA A 157 5.30 13.97 9.07
CA ALA A 157 6.39 14.06 10.03
C ALA A 157 7.76 14.22 9.34
N MET A 158 7.81 14.00 8.03
CA MET A 158 8.99 14.12 7.20
C MET A 158 8.62 14.62 5.79
N THR A 159 9.47 15.46 5.19
CA THR A 159 9.33 15.87 3.79
C THR A 159 9.87 14.77 2.87
N TYR A 160 9.18 14.49 1.78
CA TYR A 160 9.63 13.55 0.76
C TYR A 160 10.83 14.13 0.00
N ASP A 161 11.98 13.49 0.12
CA ASP A 161 13.21 13.80 -0.62
C ASP A 161 13.73 12.48 -1.23
N PRO A 162 13.41 12.21 -2.51
CA PRO A 162 13.76 10.95 -3.15
C PRO A 162 15.28 10.70 -3.20
N ALA A 163 16.09 11.73 -3.41
CA ALA A 163 17.55 11.58 -3.51
C ALA A 163 18.18 11.21 -2.15
N ALA A 164 17.71 11.82 -1.06
CA ALA A 164 18.16 11.49 0.28
C ALA A 164 17.73 10.08 0.70
N ILE A 165 16.52 9.67 0.32
CA ILE A 165 15.97 8.34 0.61
C ILE A 165 16.75 7.28 -0.17
N GLU A 166 16.94 7.45 -1.48
CA GLU A 166 17.71 6.55 -2.33
C GLU A 166 19.12 6.33 -1.79
N LYS A 167 19.81 7.42 -1.46
CA LYS A 167 21.17 7.36 -0.87
C LYS A 167 21.17 6.53 0.42
N THR A 168 20.18 6.69 1.27
CA THR A 168 20.11 5.96 2.55
C THR A 168 19.81 4.47 2.32
N LEU A 169 18.85 4.14 1.46
CA LEU A 169 18.50 2.75 1.16
C LEU A 169 19.67 2.01 0.50
N THR A 170 20.38 2.67 -0.43
CA THR A 170 21.61 2.12 -1.04
C THR A 170 22.68 1.85 0.01
N ALA A 171 22.92 2.79 0.93
CA ALA A 171 23.92 2.61 1.99
C ALA A 171 23.55 1.45 2.94
N ILE A 172 22.27 1.26 3.25
CA ILE A 172 21.79 0.13 4.05
C ILE A 172 22.05 -1.18 3.29
N ALA A 173 21.66 -1.25 2.01
CA ALA A 173 21.86 -2.45 1.18
C ALA A 173 23.35 -2.82 1.07
N GLU A 174 24.22 -1.84 0.79
CA GLU A 174 25.67 -2.06 0.72
C GLU A 174 26.29 -2.51 2.06
N GLY A 175 25.77 -2.00 3.19
CA GLY A 175 26.20 -2.38 4.54
C GLY A 175 25.87 -3.85 4.82
N LEU A 176 24.66 -4.27 4.54
CA LEU A 176 24.19 -5.65 4.73
C LEU A 176 25.02 -6.64 3.89
N LEU A 177 25.37 -6.30 2.64
CA LEU A 177 26.17 -7.16 1.76
C LEU A 177 27.64 -7.29 2.18
N LYS A 178 28.20 -6.31 2.89
CA LYS A 178 29.60 -6.35 3.37
C LYS A 178 29.79 -7.24 4.59
N GLU A 179 28.87 -7.20 5.54
CA GLU A 179 28.94 -8.02 6.76
C GLU A 179 28.93 -9.51 6.45
N GLU A 180 28.26 -9.93 5.37
CA GLU A 180 28.18 -11.32 4.95
C GLU A 180 29.43 -11.81 4.19
N SER A 181 30.21 -10.89 3.59
CA SER A 181 31.43 -11.23 2.88
C SER A 181 32.63 -11.50 3.82
N GLU A 182 32.50 -11.11 5.09
CA GLU A 182 33.55 -11.25 6.12
C GLU A 182 33.27 -12.42 7.11
N SER A 183 32.13 -13.11 6.97
CA SER A 183 31.69 -14.23 7.84
C SER A 183 31.89 -15.57 7.16
#